data_96a46cdb94703fd8daf4064bc3af8407
#
_entry.id   96a46cdb94703fd8daf4064bc3af8407
#
_cell.length_a   1.000
_cell.length_b   1.000
_cell.length_c   1.000
_cell.angle_alpha   90.00
_cell.angle_beta   90.00
_cell.angle_gamma   90.00
#
_symmetry.space_group_name_H-M   'P 1'
#
loop_
_entity.id
_entity.type
_entity.pdbx_description
1 polymer ?
#
loop_
_entity_poly.entity_id
_entity_poly.type
_entity_poly.pdbx_seq_one_letter_code
_entity_poly.pdbx_strand_id
1 'polypeptide(L)'
;MGINRRTWQSLEEVRRAAEEGDPAAQCYLAICYQTGQGVAQDYVEAVKWFRRAAEQNDATAQCYLGFCYQTGSGVPQEYGQAAKWFREAAEQGDPAAQFNLGVLYETGQGVPQNYAEAVKWYHAAAEQGEPQAQFNLGVFYETGQVVPQNYEEAVKWYRLAAEQECAPAQCNLGLCYETGRGVPQNVREAVRWFCRAARAGDKTAQHNLGVYYASLEAAEQATADAPAEDPAADTPKPGE
;
A
#
# COMPACT_ATOMS: atom_id res chain seq x y z
N MET A 1 -13.43 2.79 -0.19
CA MET A 1 -14.14 3.93 -0.83
C MET A 1 -15.63 3.73 -0.72
N GLY A 2 -16.31 4.58 0.07
CA GLY A 2 -17.75 4.56 0.22
C GLY A 2 -18.40 5.40 -0.86
N ILE A 3 -18.74 4.79 -2.01
CA ILE A 3 -19.67 5.41 -2.93
C ILE A 3 -20.95 5.64 -2.13
N ASN A 4 -21.37 6.89 -2.00
CA ASN A 4 -22.63 7.24 -1.40
C ASN A 4 -23.74 6.59 -2.26
N ARG A 5 -24.08 5.33 -1.91
CA ARG A 5 -25.10 4.56 -2.63
C ARG A 5 -26.43 5.23 -2.35
N ARG A 6 -26.78 6.27 -3.13
CA ARG A 6 -28.18 6.47 -3.44
C ARG A 6 -28.67 5.13 -3.93
N THR A 7 -29.70 4.59 -3.29
CA THR A 7 -30.20 3.24 -3.56
C THR A 7 -30.95 3.23 -4.88
N TRP A 8 -30.21 3.19 -6.00
CA TRP A 8 -30.81 2.84 -7.28
C TRP A 8 -31.15 1.34 -7.24
N GLN A 9 -32.39 1.02 -7.58
CA GLN A 9 -32.87 -0.36 -7.54
C GLN A 9 -32.53 -1.13 -8.82
N SER A 10 -32.19 -0.42 -9.90
CA SER A 10 -31.83 -1.02 -11.18
C SER A 10 -30.81 -0.18 -11.94
N LEU A 11 -30.10 -0.81 -12.88
CA LEU A 11 -29.18 -0.12 -13.80
C LEU A 11 -29.94 0.86 -14.72
N GLU A 12 -31.20 0.61 -15.02
CA GLU A 12 -32.04 1.52 -15.82
C GLU A 12 -32.29 2.84 -15.06
N GLU A 13 -32.52 2.77 -13.75
CA GLU A 13 -32.61 3.98 -12.91
C GLU A 13 -31.31 4.75 -12.88
N VAL A 14 -30.18 4.06 -12.77
CA VAL A 14 -28.84 4.68 -12.82
C VAL A 14 -28.65 5.40 -14.16
N ARG A 15 -28.97 4.73 -15.27
CA ARG A 15 -28.81 5.29 -16.62
C ARG A 15 -29.66 6.54 -16.80
N ARG A 16 -30.91 6.49 -16.39
CA ARG A 16 -31.81 7.65 -16.45
C ARG A 16 -31.28 8.83 -15.62
N ALA A 17 -30.89 8.57 -14.35
CA ALA A 17 -30.34 9.62 -13.51
C ALA A 17 -29.03 10.21 -14.08
N ALA A 18 -28.17 9.38 -14.67
CA ALA A 18 -26.95 9.82 -15.32
C ALA A 18 -27.23 10.69 -16.55
N GLU A 19 -28.25 10.34 -17.35
CA GLU A 19 -28.73 11.12 -18.50
C GLU A 19 -29.35 12.44 -18.05
N GLU A 20 -30.04 12.46 -16.90
CA GLU A 20 -30.61 13.65 -16.27
C GLU A 20 -29.52 14.56 -15.65
N GLY A 21 -28.27 14.10 -15.60
CA GLY A 21 -27.12 14.89 -15.18
C GLY A 21 -26.63 14.65 -13.77
N ASP A 22 -27.17 13.67 -13.02
CA ASP A 22 -26.68 13.35 -11.65
C ASP A 22 -25.21 12.84 -11.70
N PRO A 23 -24.24 13.56 -11.11
CA PRO A 23 -22.82 13.18 -11.19
C PRO A 23 -22.52 11.85 -10.49
N ALA A 24 -23.21 11.52 -9.41
CA ALA A 24 -23.02 10.25 -8.73
C ALA A 24 -23.53 9.06 -9.57
N ALA A 25 -24.65 9.23 -10.28
CA ALA A 25 -25.14 8.24 -11.22
C ALA A 25 -24.21 8.08 -12.44
N GLN A 26 -23.68 9.19 -12.96
CA GLN A 26 -22.71 9.17 -14.06
C GLN A 26 -21.43 8.44 -13.65
N CYS A 27 -20.88 8.73 -12.46
CA CYS A 27 -19.71 8.03 -11.91
C CYS A 27 -19.99 6.52 -11.75
N TYR A 28 -21.13 6.16 -11.18
CA TYR A 28 -21.50 4.76 -11.00
C TYR A 28 -21.71 4.03 -12.34
N LEU A 29 -22.36 4.66 -13.31
CA LEU A 29 -22.54 4.10 -14.66
C LEU A 29 -21.18 3.90 -15.36
N ALA A 30 -20.26 4.84 -15.18
CA ALA A 30 -18.87 4.71 -15.69
C ALA A 30 -18.18 3.49 -15.09
N ILE A 31 -18.31 3.25 -13.78
CA ILE A 31 -17.77 2.05 -13.11
C ILE A 31 -18.41 0.77 -13.67
N CYS A 32 -19.72 0.78 -13.95
CA CYS A 32 -20.38 -0.36 -14.58
C CYS A 32 -19.79 -0.68 -15.95
N TYR A 33 -19.55 0.33 -16.79
CA TYR A 33 -18.87 0.14 -18.08
C TYR A 33 -17.41 -0.30 -17.93
N GLN A 34 -16.69 0.24 -16.95
CA GLN A 34 -15.29 -0.14 -16.68
C GLN A 34 -15.17 -1.61 -16.24
N THR A 35 -16.11 -2.10 -15.42
CA THR A 35 -16.06 -3.45 -14.83
C THR A 35 -16.85 -4.50 -15.61
N GLY A 36 -17.74 -4.08 -16.51
CA GLY A 36 -18.70 -4.97 -17.18
C GLY A 36 -19.87 -5.38 -16.30
N GLN A 37 -20.13 -4.64 -15.20
CA GLN A 37 -21.20 -4.99 -14.25
C GLN A 37 -22.56 -4.55 -14.79
N GLY A 38 -23.36 -5.50 -15.26
CA GLY A 38 -24.69 -5.26 -15.80
C GLY A 38 -24.73 -4.69 -17.22
N VAL A 39 -23.57 -4.36 -17.80
CA VAL A 39 -23.36 -3.92 -19.18
C VAL A 39 -22.13 -4.59 -19.77
N ALA A 40 -22.00 -4.63 -21.10
CA ALA A 40 -20.74 -5.02 -21.72
C ALA A 40 -19.63 -4.04 -21.31
N GLN A 41 -18.45 -4.59 -20.98
CA GLN A 41 -17.30 -3.76 -20.62
C GLN A 41 -16.90 -2.85 -21.79
N ASP A 42 -16.79 -1.55 -21.52
CA ASP A 42 -16.39 -0.54 -22.49
C ASP A 42 -15.65 0.61 -21.79
N TYR A 43 -14.32 0.60 -21.89
CA TYR A 43 -13.48 1.64 -21.26
C TYR A 43 -13.67 3.01 -21.92
N VAL A 44 -13.98 3.07 -23.21
CA VAL A 44 -14.22 4.35 -23.92
C VAL A 44 -15.50 5.00 -23.42
N GLU A 45 -16.56 4.20 -23.27
CA GLU A 45 -17.82 4.69 -22.74
C GLU A 45 -17.69 5.05 -21.25
N ALA A 46 -16.95 4.26 -20.46
CA ALA A 46 -16.64 4.59 -19.06
C ALA A 46 -15.97 5.97 -18.93
N VAL A 47 -14.97 6.25 -19.74
CA VAL A 47 -14.28 7.56 -19.73
C VAL A 47 -15.21 8.72 -20.07
N LYS A 48 -16.16 8.56 -21.00
CA LYS A 48 -17.14 9.60 -21.31
C LYS A 48 -18.00 9.96 -20.11
N TRP A 49 -18.46 8.93 -19.37
CA TRP A 49 -19.28 9.14 -18.19
C TRP A 49 -18.47 9.68 -17.00
N PHE A 50 -17.23 9.15 -16.76
CA PHE A 50 -16.32 9.72 -15.75
C PHE A 50 -16.07 11.20 -16.03
N ARG A 51 -15.82 11.59 -17.30
CA ARG A 51 -15.56 12.99 -17.65
C ARG A 51 -16.76 13.88 -17.33
N ARG A 52 -17.97 13.47 -17.67
CA ARG A 52 -19.19 14.23 -17.36
C ARG A 52 -19.35 14.48 -15.85
N ALA A 53 -19.12 13.46 -15.04
CA ALA A 53 -19.18 13.58 -13.57
C ALA A 53 -18.02 14.44 -13.02
N ALA A 54 -16.80 14.25 -13.54
CA ALA A 54 -15.60 14.98 -13.13
C ALA A 54 -15.71 16.48 -13.43
N GLU A 55 -16.29 16.86 -14.58
CA GLU A 55 -16.58 18.24 -14.96
C GLU A 55 -17.62 18.89 -14.05
N GLN A 56 -18.45 18.10 -13.37
CA GLN A 56 -19.36 18.54 -12.31
C GLN A 56 -18.73 18.48 -10.91
N ASN A 57 -17.40 18.37 -10.83
CA ASN A 57 -16.63 18.36 -9.60
C ASN A 57 -16.86 17.13 -8.69
N ASP A 58 -17.26 15.98 -9.25
CA ASP A 58 -17.29 14.73 -8.50
C ASP A 58 -15.86 14.19 -8.30
N ALA A 59 -15.37 14.21 -7.05
CA ALA A 59 -14.00 13.83 -6.71
C ALA A 59 -13.68 12.37 -7.06
N THR A 60 -14.65 11.47 -6.89
CA THR A 60 -14.50 10.06 -7.23
C THR A 60 -14.32 9.88 -8.73
N ALA A 61 -15.14 10.54 -9.54
CA ALA A 61 -15.01 10.50 -10.99
C ALA A 61 -13.71 11.14 -11.49
N GLN A 62 -13.26 12.24 -10.87
CA GLN A 62 -11.96 12.86 -11.16
C GLN A 62 -10.81 11.88 -10.88
N CYS A 63 -10.84 11.19 -9.75
CA CYS A 63 -9.85 10.16 -9.41
C CYS A 63 -9.84 9.02 -10.45
N TYR A 64 -11.01 8.46 -10.81
CA TYR A 64 -11.09 7.42 -11.84
C TYR A 64 -10.64 7.91 -13.23
N LEU A 65 -10.97 9.15 -13.60
CA LEU A 65 -10.52 9.73 -14.87
C LEU A 65 -9.00 9.91 -14.88
N GLY A 66 -8.41 10.32 -13.75
CA GLY A 66 -6.96 10.32 -13.54
C GLY A 66 -6.34 8.95 -13.79
N PHE A 67 -6.92 7.89 -13.26
CA PHE A 67 -6.51 6.51 -13.52
C PHE A 67 -6.62 6.11 -15.00
N CYS A 68 -7.70 6.49 -15.66
CA CYS A 68 -7.85 6.21 -17.10
C CYS A 68 -6.72 6.82 -17.91
N TYR A 69 -6.34 8.07 -17.63
CA TYR A 69 -5.21 8.72 -18.27
C TYR A 69 -3.85 8.14 -17.87
N GLN A 70 -3.69 7.72 -16.62
CA GLN A 70 -2.46 7.09 -16.14
C GLN A 70 -2.20 5.73 -16.80
N THR A 71 -3.25 4.95 -17.04
CA THR A 71 -3.14 3.58 -17.59
C THR A 71 -3.37 3.49 -19.08
N GLY A 72 -3.95 4.53 -19.72
CA GLY A 72 -4.37 4.48 -21.11
C GLY A 72 -5.67 3.68 -21.33
N SER A 73 -6.49 3.50 -20.28
CA SER A 73 -7.73 2.73 -20.36
C SER A 73 -8.86 3.58 -20.94
N GLY A 74 -9.26 3.30 -22.19
CA GLY A 74 -10.30 4.03 -22.91
C GLY A 74 -9.89 5.41 -23.46
N VAL A 75 -8.68 5.85 -23.15
CA VAL A 75 -8.02 7.07 -23.68
C VAL A 75 -6.54 6.82 -23.89
N PRO A 76 -5.83 7.57 -24.74
CA PRO A 76 -4.38 7.53 -24.77
C PRO A 76 -3.77 7.82 -23.39
N GLN A 77 -2.69 7.11 -23.05
CA GLN A 77 -1.97 7.36 -21.80
C GLN A 77 -1.35 8.75 -21.80
N GLU A 78 -1.66 9.55 -20.79
CA GLU A 78 -1.18 10.91 -20.66
C GLU A 78 -1.04 11.32 -19.18
N TYR A 79 0.16 11.20 -18.64
CA TYR A 79 0.44 11.47 -17.23
C TYR A 79 0.16 12.93 -16.82
N GLY A 80 0.28 13.89 -17.72
CA GLY A 80 -0.07 15.29 -17.45
C GLY A 80 -1.56 15.48 -17.17
N GLN A 81 -2.41 14.80 -17.94
CA GLN A 81 -3.85 14.78 -17.69
C GLN A 81 -4.19 14.00 -16.41
N ALA A 82 -3.51 12.87 -16.17
CA ALA A 82 -3.67 12.11 -14.93
C ALA A 82 -3.35 13.00 -13.71
N ALA A 83 -2.22 13.70 -13.73
CA ALA A 83 -1.83 14.61 -12.65
C ALA A 83 -2.83 15.74 -12.41
N LYS A 84 -3.40 16.29 -13.49
CA LYS A 84 -4.45 17.33 -13.38
C LYS A 84 -5.67 16.79 -12.63
N TRP A 85 -6.22 15.67 -13.07
CA TRP A 85 -7.43 15.11 -12.50
C TRP A 85 -7.22 14.57 -11.09
N PHE A 86 -6.07 13.93 -10.81
CA PHE A 86 -5.73 13.55 -9.44
C PHE A 86 -5.59 14.74 -8.52
N ARG A 87 -5.03 15.87 -8.98
CA ARG A 87 -4.92 17.09 -8.16
C ARG A 87 -6.29 17.64 -7.79
N GLU A 88 -7.20 17.73 -8.75
CA GLU A 88 -8.56 18.21 -8.51
C GLU A 88 -9.30 17.35 -7.47
N ALA A 89 -9.17 16.01 -7.55
CA ALA A 89 -9.75 15.10 -6.57
C ALA A 89 -9.01 15.16 -5.20
N ALA A 90 -7.68 15.27 -5.23
CA ALA A 90 -6.84 15.32 -4.03
C ALA A 90 -7.09 16.58 -3.19
N GLU A 91 -7.30 17.72 -3.85
CA GLU A 91 -7.68 18.98 -3.20
C GLU A 91 -9.06 18.93 -2.54
N GLN A 92 -9.94 18.06 -3.03
CA GLN A 92 -11.22 17.75 -2.40
C GLN A 92 -11.12 16.70 -1.29
N GLY A 93 -9.91 16.16 -1.04
CA GLY A 93 -9.65 15.23 0.03
C GLY A 93 -9.77 13.74 -0.35
N ASP A 94 -9.90 13.38 -1.64
CA ASP A 94 -9.92 11.97 -2.03
C ASP A 94 -8.56 11.29 -1.74
N PRO A 95 -8.50 10.29 -0.83
CA PRO A 95 -7.24 9.70 -0.38
C PRO A 95 -6.52 8.92 -1.48
N ALA A 96 -7.26 8.30 -2.41
CA ALA A 96 -6.64 7.57 -3.51
C ALA A 96 -6.01 8.54 -4.53
N ALA A 97 -6.67 9.67 -4.80
CA ALA A 97 -6.11 10.71 -5.65
C ALA A 97 -4.87 11.36 -4.99
N GLN A 98 -4.91 11.63 -3.68
CA GLN A 98 -3.76 12.14 -2.93
C GLN A 98 -2.57 11.18 -3.04
N PHE A 99 -2.78 9.88 -2.81
CA PHE A 99 -1.73 8.88 -2.97
C PHE A 99 -1.16 8.88 -4.39
N ASN A 100 -2.03 8.82 -5.42
CA ASN A 100 -1.56 8.76 -6.81
C ASN A 100 -0.85 10.04 -7.25
N LEU A 101 -1.30 11.21 -6.80
CA LEU A 101 -0.60 12.46 -7.04
C LEU A 101 0.79 12.46 -6.38
N GLY A 102 0.90 11.92 -5.16
CA GLY A 102 2.17 11.68 -4.48
C GLY A 102 3.11 10.82 -5.33
N VAL A 103 2.63 9.71 -5.89
CA VAL A 103 3.40 8.83 -6.80
C VAL A 103 3.87 9.58 -8.05
N LEU A 104 3.02 10.40 -8.65
CA LEU A 104 3.41 11.18 -9.83
C LEU A 104 4.51 12.21 -9.51
N TYR A 105 4.45 12.86 -8.34
CA TYR A 105 5.52 13.74 -7.89
C TYR A 105 6.80 12.99 -7.53
N GLU A 106 6.71 11.81 -6.94
CA GLU A 106 7.87 10.96 -6.61
C GLU A 106 8.61 10.50 -7.88
N THR A 107 7.85 10.10 -8.91
CA THR A 107 8.41 9.54 -10.14
C THR A 107 8.71 10.59 -11.21
N GLY A 108 8.17 11.80 -11.10
CA GLY A 108 8.29 12.84 -12.12
C GLY A 108 7.45 12.56 -13.36
N GLN A 109 6.42 11.73 -13.26
CA GLN A 109 5.54 11.39 -14.37
C GLN A 109 4.43 12.44 -14.53
N GLY A 110 4.44 13.16 -15.66
CA GLY A 110 3.45 14.20 -15.97
C GLY A 110 3.57 15.50 -15.17
N VAL A 111 4.44 15.51 -14.16
CA VAL A 111 4.81 16.67 -13.33
C VAL A 111 6.34 16.66 -13.09
N PRO A 112 7.00 17.79 -12.82
CA PRO A 112 8.38 17.79 -12.38
C PRO A 112 8.52 16.98 -11.09
N GLN A 113 9.56 16.12 -11.02
CA GLN A 113 9.83 15.32 -9.83
C GLN A 113 10.03 16.22 -8.60
N ASN A 114 9.32 15.93 -7.53
CA ASN A 114 9.40 16.69 -6.28
C ASN A 114 9.02 15.80 -5.08
N TYR A 115 10.02 15.28 -4.42
CA TYR A 115 9.82 14.41 -3.25
C TYR A 115 9.15 15.12 -2.06
N ALA A 116 9.33 16.44 -1.90
CA ALA A 116 8.67 17.19 -0.83
C ALA A 116 7.16 17.27 -1.04
N GLU A 117 6.73 17.51 -2.29
CA GLU A 117 5.30 17.44 -2.64
C GLU A 117 4.79 15.99 -2.53
N ALA A 118 5.57 14.99 -2.93
CA ALA A 118 5.18 13.58 -2.77
C ALA A 118 4.89 13.25 -1.29
N VAL A 119 5.81 13.58 -0.38
CA VAL A 119 5.64 13.36 1.06
C VAL A 119 4.42 14.08 1.60
N LYS A 120 4.16 15.32 1.19
CA LYS A 120 2.98 16.09 1.61
C LYS A 120 1.67 15.38 1.22
N TRP A 121 1.58 14.90 -0.02
CA TRP A 121 0.39 14.20 -0.49
C TRP A 121 0.25 12.80 0.13
N TYR A 122 1.37 12.09 0.35
CA TYR A 122 1.34 10.83 1.10
C TYR A 122 0.86 11.03 2.54
N HIS A 123 1.29 12.10 3.22
CA HIS A 123 0.77 12.43 4.55
C HIS A 123 -0.75 12.62 4.53
N ALA A 124 -1.26 13.42 3.61
CA ALA A 124 -2.69 13.66 3.50
C ALA A 124 -3.50 12.36 3.27
N ALA A 125 -2.99 11.45 2.42
CA ALA A 125 -3.62 10.15 2.17
C ALA A 125 -3.48 9.19 3.37
N ALA A 126 -2.30 9.15 4.00
CA ALA A 126 -1.99 8.25 5.11
C ALA A 126 -2.80 8.56 6.37
N GLU A 127 -3.03 9.84 6.66
CA GLU A 127 -3.88 10.31 7.76
C GLU A 127 -5.35 9.89 7.55
N GLN A 128 -5.78 9.69 6.31
CA GLN A 128 -7.10 9.14 5.96
C GLN A 128 -7.11 7.61 5.90
N GLY A 129 -6.00 6.96 6.23
CA GLY A 129 -5.92 5.52 6.32
C GLY A 129 -5.50 4.81 5.04
N GLU A 130 -5.02 5.52 4.00
CA GLU A 130 -4.55 4.87 2.76
C GLU A 130 -3.28 4.04 3.02
N PRO A 131 -3.34 2.68 2.91
CA PRO A 131 -2.26 1.83 3.38
C PRO A 131 -0.98 1.96 2.54
N GLN A 132 -1.09 2.23 1.25
CA GLN A 132 0.07 2.41 0.39
C GLN A 132 0.80 3.73 0.71
N ALA A 133 0.06 4.79 1.04
CA ALA A 133 0.63 6.04 1.47
C ALA A 133 1.33 5.91 2.83
N GLN A 134 0.72 5.17 3.77
CA GLN A 134 1.34 4.86 5.06
C GLN A 134 2.64 4.08 4.88
N PHE A 135 2.66 3.07 4.01
CA PHE A 135 3.88 2.33 3.69
C PHE A 135 4.96 3.25 3.12
N ASN A 136 4.63 4.09 2.13
CA ASN A 136 5.60 5.00 1.50
C ASN A 136 6.16 6.01 2.51
N LEU A 137 5.35 6.55 3.42
CA LEU A 137 5.84 7.40 4.50
C LEU A 137 6.81 6.65 5.42
N GLY A 138 6.51 5.41 5.76
CA GLY A 138 7.42 4.55 6.51
C GLY A 138 8.79 4.47 5.84
N VAL A 139 8.83 4.29 4.52
CA VAL A 139 10.08 4.25 3.73
C VAL A 139 10.80 5.59 3.76
N PHE A 140 10.10 6.72 3.62
CA PHE A 140 10.72 8.06 3.69
C PHE A 140 11.35 8.33 5.06
N TYR A 141 10.68 7.97 6.15
CA TYR A 141 11.24 8.09 7.49
C TYR A 141 12.38 7.10 7.77
N GLU A 142 12.31 5.88 7.22
CA GLU A 142 13.40 4.91 7.35
C GLU A 142 14.66 5.34 6.63
N THR A 143 14.53 5.86 5.41
CA THR A 143 15.67 6.24 4.57
C THR A 143 16.25 7.62 4.89
N GLY A 144 15.44 8.50 5.49
CA GLY A 144 15.83 9.90 5.71
C GLY A 144 15.86 10.73 4.43
N GLN A 145 15.22 10.24 3.36
CA GLN A 145 15.12 10.99 2.12
C GLN A 145 14.02 12.06 2.28
N VAL A 146 14.37 13.34 2.12
CA VAL A 146 13.46 14.50 2.20
C VAL A 146 13.05 14.87 3.64
N VAL A 147 12.77 13.88 4.49
CA VAL A 147 12.45 14.05 5.91
C VAL A 147 13.63 13.55 6.76
N PRO A 148 13.88 14.08 7.96
CA PRO A 148 14.91 13.53 8.84
C PRO A 148 14.63 12.05 9.13
N GLN A 149 15.70 11.22 9.04
CA GLN A 149 15.58 9.80 9.35
C GLN A 149 15.04 9.58 10.77
N ASN A 150 13.99 8.77 10.88
CA ASN A 150 13.36 8.45 12.15
C ASN A 150 12.73 7.05 12.10
N TYR A 151 13.43 6.04 12.62
CA TYR A 151 12.96 4.67 12.64
C TYR A 151 11.70 4.46 13.49
N GLU A 152 11.48 5.25 14.55
CA GLU A 152 10.28 5.14 15.37
C GLU A 152 9.04 5.60 14.58
N GLU A 153 9.15 6.71 13.84
CA GLU A 153 8.09 7.17 12.95
C GLU A 153 7.87 6.18 11.80
N ALA A 154 8.95 5.64 11.20
CA ALA A 154 8.82 4.60 10.16
C ALA A 154 8.02 3.40 10.66
N VAL A 155 8.33 2.90 11.86
CA VAL A 155 7.60 1.77 12.46
C VAL A 155 6.12 2.10 12.73
N LYS A 156 5.78 3.31 13.15
CA LYS A 156 4.37 3.71 13.33
C LYS A 156 3.60 3.60 12.02
N TRP A 157 4.16 4.16 10.95
CA TRP A 157 3.53 4.12 9.64
C TRP A 157 3.47 2.71 9.05
N TYR A 158 4.56 1.93 9.16
CA TYR A 158 4.55 0.52 8.74
C TYR A 158 3.50 -0.29 9.49
N ARG A 159 3.32 -0.08 10.80
CA ARG A 159 2.33 -0.78 11.61
C ARG A 159 0.91 -0.51 11.13
N LEU A 160 0.57 0.77 10.91
CA LEU A 160 -0.74 1.16 10.39
C LEU A 160 -1.05 0.50 9.05
N ALA A 161 -0.08 0.49 8.12
CA ALA A 161 -0.24 -0.19 6.84
C ALA A 161 -0.30 -1.73 6.99
N ALA A 162 0.54 -2.31 7.85
CA ALA A 162 0.63 -3.76 8.08
C ALA A 162 -0.65 -4.34 8.71
N GLU A 163 -1.32 -3.59 9.57
CA GLU A 163 -2.61 -3.93 10.16
C GLU A 163 -3.74 -3.96 9.11
N GLN A 164 -3.57 -3.20 8.03
CA GLN A 164 -4.45 -3.20 6.85
C GLN A 164 -4.00 -4.18 5.75
N GLU A 165 -3.21 -5.19 6.12
CA GLU A 165 -2.77 -6.27 5.23
C GLU A 165 -1.86 -5.82 4.07
N CYS A 166 -1.20 -4.67 4.19
CA CYS A 166 -0.16 -4.25 3.25
C CYS A 166 1.08 -5.14 3.41
N ALA A 167 1.26 -6.10 2.51
CA ALA A 167 2.34 -7.09 2.62
C ALA A 167 3.75 -6.49 2.65
N PRO A 168 4.11 -5.48 1.83
CA PRO A 168 5.40 -4.80 1.95
C PRO A 168 5.62 -4.17 3.32
N ALA A 169 4.58 -3.55 3.90
CA ALA A 169 4.67 -2.96 5.24
C ALA A 169 4.83 -4.01 6.34
N GLN A 170 4.15 -5.16 6.21
CA GLN A 170 4.33 -6.31 7.13
C GLN A 170 5.77 -6.82 7.07
N CYS A 171 6.36 -6.93 5.87
CA CYS A 171 7.74 -7.35 5.69
C CYS A 171 8.71 -6.35 6.35
N ASN A 172 8.57 -5.05 6.07
CA ASN A 172 9.44 -4.02 6.64
C ASN A 172 9.30 -3.92 8.17
N LEU A 173 8.08 -4.06 8.69
CA LEU A 173 7.86 -4.12 10.14
C LEU A 173 8.53 -5.34 10.77
N GLY A 174 8.52 -6.49 10.09
CA GLY A 174 9.28 -7.68 10.47
C GLY A 174 10.79 -7.39 10.55
N LEU A 175 11.35 -6.74 9.55
CA LEU A 175 12.77 -6.31 9.54
C LEU A 175 13.10 -5.34 10.69
N CYS A 176 12.18 -4.40 11.00
CA CYS A 176 12.36 -3.51 12.15
C CYS A 176 12.44 -4.28 13.47
N TYR A 177 11.58 -5.26 13.68
CA TYR A 177 11.65 -6.13 14.88
C TYR A 177 12.86 -7.06 14.89
N GLU A 178 13.30 -7.57 13.74
CA GLU A 178 14.49 -8.42 13.63
C GLU A 178 15.76 -7.65 14.00
N THR A 179 15.88 -6.40 13.53
CA THR A 179 17.07 -5.57 13.70
C THR A 179 17.05 -4.66 14.93
N GLY A 180 15.90 -4.48 15.56
CA GLY A 180 15.72 -3.54 16.68
C GLY A 180 15.69 -2.07 16.24
N ARG A 181 15.36 -1.77 14.96
CA ARG A 181 15.26 -0.40 14.45
C ARG A 181 13.92 0.22 14.76
N GLY A 182 13.89 1.27 15.55
CA GLY A 182 12.69 1.99 15.95
C GLY A 182 11.76 1.23 16.92
N VAL A 183 12.09 -0.04 17.25
CA VAL A 183 11.44 -0.88 18.24
C VAL A 183 12.47 -1.78 18.94
N PRO A 184 12.23 -2.24 20.17
CA PRO A 184 13.07 -3.28 20.78
C PRO A 184 13.11 -4.52 19.88
N GLN A 185 14.32 -5.09 19.73
CA GLN A 185 14.53 -6.30 18.94
C GLN A 185 13.66 -7.45 19.49
N ASN A 186 12.92 -8.10 18.59
CA ASN A 186 12.04 -9.21 18.94
C ASN A 186 11.86 -10.16 17.75
N VAL A 187 12.69 -11.19 17.70
CA VAL A 187 12.68 -12.17 16.59
C VAL A 187 11.32 -12.90 16.48
N ARG A 188 10.63 -13.15 17.59
CA ARG A 188 9.30 -13.79 17.55
C ARG A 188 8.27 -12.92 16.84
N GLU A 189 8.27 -11.61 17.11
CA GLU A 189 7.41 -10.66 16.39
C GLU A 189 7.83 -10.52 14.92
N ALA A 190 9.14 -10.48 14.64
CA ALA A 190 9.63 -10.45 13.26
C ALA A 190 9.08 -11.63 12.45
N VAL A 191 9.21 -12.86 12.96
CA VAL A 191 8.70 -14.07 12.29
C VAL A 191 7.17 -14.01 12.10
N ARG A 192 6.41 -13.50 13.07
CA ARG A 192 4.96 -13.34 12.94
C ARG A 192 4.60 -12.42 11.76
N TRP A 193 5.28 -11.29 11.62
CA TRP A 193 5.05 -10.34 10.54
C TRP A 193 5.51 -10.89 9.20
N PHE A 194 6.66 -11.55 9.13
CA PHE A 194 7.11 -12.25 7.91
C PHE A 194 6.12 -13.34 7.48
N CYS A 195 5.57 -14.12 8.41
CA CYS A 195 4.55 -15.11 8.08
C CYS A 195 3.29 -14.50 7.46
N ARG A 196 2.85 -13.32 7.94
CA ARG A 196 1.69 -12.61 7.35
C ARG A 196 2.01 -12.14 5.94
N ALA A 197 3.15 -11.45 5.75
CA ALA A 197 3.59 -10.97 4.45
C ALA A 197 3.79 -12.12 3.44
N ALA A 198 4.42 -13.22 3.87
CA ALA A 198 4.66 -14.39 3.02
C ALA A 198 3.37 -15.06 2.55
N ARG A 199 2.34 -15.14 3.40
CA ARG A 199 1.01 -15.65 3.04
C ARG A 199 0.33 -14.76 1.99
N ALA A 200 0.59 -13.46 2.01
CA ALA A 200 0.15 -12.51 1.00
C ALA A 200 1.03 -12.51 -0.27
N GLY A 201 2.04 -13.39 -0.33
CA GLY A 201 2.88 -13.58 -1.50
C GLY A 201 4.14 -12.72 -1.54
N ASP A 202 4.49 -12.02 -0.46
CA ASP A 202 5.73 -11.23 -0.39
C ASP A 202 6.96 -12.15 -0.45
N LYS A 203 7.76 -12.00 -1.51
CA LYS A 203 8.94 -12.85 -1.77
C LYS A 203 10.09 -12.58 -0.80
N THR A 204 10.23 -11.34 -0.34
CA THR A 204 11.26 -10.95 0.62
C THR A 204 10.98 -11.59 1.98
N ALA A 205 9.74 -11.54 2.42
CA ALA A 205 9.33 -12.21 3.65
C ALA A 205 9.47 -13.74 3.56
N GLN A 206 9.16 -14.35 2.41
CA GLN A 206 9.38 -15.78 2.19
C GLN A 206 10.86 -16.14 2.30
N HIS A 207 11.73 -15.34 1.71
CA HIS A 207 13.18 -15.52 1.81
C HIS A 207 13.67 -15.38 3.25
N ASN A 208 13.26 -14.33 3.96
CA ASN A 208 13.67 -14.09 5.36
C ASN A 208 13.24 -15.22 6.29
N LEU A 209 12.04 -15.77 6.10
CA LEU A 209 11.58 -16.96 6.81
C LEU A 209 12.45 -18.19 6.49
N GLY A 210 12.81 -18.39 5.24
CA GLY A 210 13.70 -19.49 4.83
C GLY A 210 15.05 -19.41 5.54
N VAL A 211 15.66 -18.23 5.59
CA VAL A 211 16.91 -17.99 6.31
C VAL A 211 16.74 -18.25 7.81
N TYR A 212 15.66 -17.79 8.40
CA TYR A 212 15.38 -18.00 9.83
C TYR A 212 15.26 -19.48 10.17
N TYR A 213 14.46 -20.26 9.43
CA TYR A 213 14.31 -21.68 9.68
C TYR A 213 15.59 -22.48 9.44
N ALA A 214 16.34 -22.16 8.40
CA ALA A 214 17.65 -22.78 8.15
C ALA A 214 18.64 -22.53 9.31
N SER A 215 18.60 -21.33 9.92
CA SER A 215 19.44 -21.03 11.10
C SER A 215 19.02 -21.81 12.34
N LEU A 216 17.74 -22.09 12.53
CA LEU A 216 17.24 -22.94 13.62
C LEU A 216 17.68 -24.39 13.45
N GLU A 217 17.52 -24.95 12.25
CA GLU A 217 17.95 -26.33 11.94
C GLU A 217 19.46 -26.49 12.17
N ALA A 218 20.27 -25.52 11.74
CA ALA A 218 21.71 -25.53 11.95
C ALA A 218 22.07 -25.47 13.47
N ALA A 219 21.33 -24.69 14.26
CA ALA A 219 21.53 -24.59 15.70
C ALA A 219 21.14 -25.90 16.43
N GLU A 220 20.05 -26.55 16.03
CA GLU A 220 19.61 -27.84 16.54
C GLU A 220 20.63 -28.93 16.21
N GLN A 221 21.17 -28.98 15.00
CA GLN A 221 22.22 -29.92 14.63
C GLN A 221 23.49 -29.70 15.43
N ALA A 222 23.93 -28.47 15.62
CA ALA A 222 25.11 -28.14 16.41
C ALA A 222 24.98 -28.56 17.86
N THR A 223 23.76 -28.50 18.44
CA THR A 223 23.51 -28.97 19.81
C THR A 223 23.45 -30.51 19.89
N ALA A 224 22.97 -31.18 18.83
CA ALA A 224 22.94 -32.64 18.78
C ALA A 224 24.34 -33.26 18.61
N ASP A 225 25.23 -32.54 17.88
CA ASP A 225 26.62 -32.97 17.62
C ASP A 225 27.60 -32.57 18.74
N ALA A 226 27.15 -31.81 19.77
CA ALA A 226 27.99 -31.45 20.88
C ALA A 226 28.34 -32.72 21.68
N PRO A 227 29.65 -32.99 21.95
CA PRO A 227 30.04 -34.15 22.70
C PRO A 227 29.41 -34.09 24.10
N ALA A 228 28.81 -35.23 24.53
CA ALA A 228 28.27 -35.35 25.90
C ALA A 228 29.38 -34.99 26.88
N GLU A 229 29.16 -33.98 27.72
CA GLU A 229 30.08 -33.71 28.84
C GLU A 229 30.26 -34.97 29.63
N ASP A 230 31.49 -35.49 29.71
CA ASP A 230 31.84 -36.65 30.50
C ASP A 230 31.69 -36.28 31.99
N PRO A 231 30.70 -36.81 32.73
CA PRO A 231 30.49 -36.46 34.13
C PRO A 231 31.59 -37.00 35.04
N ALA A 232 32.62 -37.67 34.48
CA ALA A 232 33.70 -38.29 35.25
C ALA A 232 34.97 -37.42 35.40
N ALA A 233 35.00 -36.20 34.76
CA ALA A 233 36.20 -35.36 34.78
C ALA A 233 36.43 -34.58 36.09
N ASP A 234 35.47 -34.56 37.02
CA ASP A 234 35.57 -33.77 38.26
C ASP A 234 35.52 -34.67 39.54
N THR A 235 36.26 -35.79 39.54
CA THR A 235 36.58 -36.47 40.78
C THR A 235 37.94 -36.02 41.30
N PRO A 236 38.01 -35.32 42.44
CA PRO A 236 39.30 -35.00 43.04
C PRO A 236 39.98 -36.33 43.45
N LYS A 237 41.25 -36.51 42.97
CA LYS A 237 42.06 -37.63 43.37
C LYS A 237 42.20 -37.60 44.88
N PRO A 238 41.95 -38.75 45.58
CA PRO A 238 42.20 -38.83 47.04
C PRO A 238 43.71 -38.80 47.29
N GLY A 239 44.15 -37.85 48.07
CA GLY A 239 45.29 -37.66 48.92
C GLY A 239 46.63 -38.30 48.55
N GLU A 240 47.67 -37.44 48.42
CA GLU A 240 48.97 -37.68 49.07
C GLU A 240 49.28 -36.52 50.02
#